data_28e1bc0e20c1d7d700e3d8d66e2ef537
#
_entry.id   28e1bc0e20c1d7d700e3d8d66e2ef537
#
_cell.length_a   1.000
_cell.length_b   1.000
_cell.length_c   1.000
_cell.angle_alpha   90.00
_cell.angle_beta   90.00
_cell.angle_gamma   90.00
#
_symmetry.space_group_name_H-M   'P 1'
#
loop_
_entity.id
_entity.type
_entity.pdbx_description
1 polymer ?
#
loop_
_entity_poly.entity_id
_entity_poly.type
_entity_poly.pdbx_seq_one_letter_code
_entity_poly.pdbx_strand_id
1 'polypeptide(L)'
;MEIKEQGKLGLAGCVTILAGGCIGSSIFSLSGMTMFYAGPSAILSWLIAALIQGMYGILVAELSIRYPKSGGVYVFPSKAIGKTERTGRIWGFIAAWGYLVSNTIAVAFGAIYVGIYLGISFPVLSGPVMQILLGVSAVAVVIVLNLLKITGAGKFSNILVSGLVLSMLIYIFTALFSGTWNPGNFKNF
;
A
#
# COMPACT_ATOMS: atom_id res chain seq x y z
N MET A 1 -20.16 -30.16 -10.25
CA MET A 1 -20.06 -29.20 -9.14
C MET A 1 -19.77 -27.84 -9.79
N GLU A 2 -20.83 -27.09 -10.11
CA GLU A 2 -20.72 -25.78 -10.76
C GLU A 2 -20.07 -24.81 -9.78
N ILE A 3 -18.89 -24.34 -10.12
CA ILE A 3 -18.25 -23.23 -9.42
C ILE A 3 -19.07 -21.99 -9.73
N LYS A 4 -19.97 -21.63 -8.82
CA LYS A 4 -20.70 -20.39 -8.84
C LYS A 4 -19.69 -19.26 -9.02
N GLU A 5 -19.72 -18.57 -10.16
CA GLU A 5 -18.88 -17.41 -10.45
C GLU A 5 -19.11 -16.35 -9.37
N GLN A 6 -18.28 -16.37 -8.34
CA GLN A 6 -18.29 -15.32 -7.32
C GLN A 6 -17.68 -14.08 -7.96
N GLY A 7 -18.54 -13.08 -8.17
CA GLY A 7 -18.31 -11.69 -8.54
C GLY A 7 -17.00 -11.38 -9.25
N LYS A 8 -17.01 -11.30 -10.58
CA LYS A 8 -15.87 -10.76 -11.36
C LYS A 8 -15.66 -9.31 -10.94
N LEU A 9 -14.52 -9.03 -10.31
CA LEU A 9 -14.06 -7.65 -10.10
C LEU A 9 -13.85 -7.02 -11.47
N GLY A 10 -14.57 -5.94 -11.78
CA GLY A 10 -14.33 -5.18 -12.98
C GLY A 10 -12.95 -4.51 -12.95
N LEU A 11 -12.44 -4.09 -14.12
CA LEU A 11 -11.13 -3.45 -14.25
C LEU A 11 -10.95 -2.29 -13.25
N ALA A 12 -11.97 -1.44 -13.09
CA ALA A 12 -11.92 -0.33 -12.14
C ALA A 12 -11.73 -0.80 -10.69
N GLY A 13 -12.40 -1.87 -10.26
CA GLY A 13 -12.22 -2.45 -8.93
C GLY A 13 -10.82 -3.02 -8.72
N CYS A 14 -10.28 -3.70 -9.72
CA CYS A 14 -8.90 -4.20 -9.67
C CYS A 14 -7.88 -3.06 -9.56
N VAL A 15 -8.02 -2.01 -10.39
CA VAL A 15 -7.13 -0.84 -10.37
C VAL A 15 -7.20 -0.14 -9.02
N THR A 16 -8.38 0.07 -8.45
CA THR A 16 -8.54 0.76 -7.15
C THR A 16 -7.91 -0.03 -6.00
N ILE A 17 -8.13 -1.35 -5.96
CA ILE A 17 -7.55 -2.21 -4.93
C ILE A 17 -6.01 -2.21 -5.04
N LEU A 18 -5.48 -2.34 -6.25
CA LEU A 18 -4.03 -2.32 -6.48
C LEU A 18 -3.43 -0.95 -6.17
N ALA A 19 -4.07 0.14 -6.61
CA ALA A 19 -3.62 1.50 -6.31
C ALA A 19 -3.59 1.75 -4.80
N GLY A 20 -4.64 1.35 -4.06
CA GLY A 20 -4.68 1.47 -2.61
C GLY A 20 -3.58 0.66 -1.91
N GLY A 21 -3.31 -0.55 -2.39
CA GLY A 21 -2.23 -1.39 -1.88
C GLY A 21 -0.83 -0.81 -2.17
N CYS A 22 -0.64 -0.20 -3.35
CA CYS A 22 0.64 0.41 -3.72
C CYS A 22 0.89 1.75 -3.01
N ILE A 23 -0.12 2.61 -2.89
CA ILE A 23 0.01 3.92 -2.23
C ILE A 23 0.23 3.71 -0.73
N GLY A 24 -0.61 2.89 -0.10
CA GLY A 24 -0.52 2.57 1.32
C GLY A 24 -0.44 3.79 2.23
N SER A 25 -0.01 3.59 3.47
CA SER A 25 0.22 4.65 4.46
C SER A 25 1.55 5.39 4.27
N SER A 26 2.46 4.85 3.45
CA SER A 26 3.84 5.36 3.29
C SER A 26 3.89 6.75 2.69
N ILE A 27 2.95 7.10 1.81
CA ILE A 27 2.93 8.44 1.20
C ILE A 27 2.76 9.54 2.26
N PHE A 28 1.99 9.27 3.30
CA PHE A 28 1.77 10.23 4.38
C PHE A 28 2.90 10.23 5.43
N SER A 29 3.50 9.08 5.68
CA SER A 29 4.49 8.92 6.74
C SER A 29 5.92 9.16 6.27
N LEU A 30 6.29 8.69 5.07
CA LEU A 30 7.66 8.75 4.57
C LEU A 30 7.95 9.97 3.71
N SER A 31 6.96 10.62 3.09
CA SER A 31 7.20 11.80 2.25
C SER A 31 7.86 12.95 3.02
N GLY A 32 7.39 13.24 4.24
CA GLY A 32 8.02 14.24 5.09
C GLY A 32 9.46 13.87 5.48
N MET A 33 9.71 12.60 5.76
CA MET A 33 11.02 12.08 6.12
C MET A 33 12.01 12.15 4.95
N THR A 34 11.56 11.77 3.74
CA THR A 34 12.39 11.88 2.52
C THR A 34 12.73 13.32 2.19
N MET A 35 11.77 14.25 2.36
CA MET A 35 12.03 15.69 2.19
C MET A 35 12.98 16.23 3.24
N PHE A 36 12.91 15.76 4.47
CA PHE A 36 13.82 16.18 5.55
C PHE A 36 15.28 15.78 5.26
N TYR A 37 15.52 14.55 4.78
CA TYR A 37 16.87 14.06 4.53
C TYR A 37 17.44 14.44 3.16
N ALA A 38 16.62 14.47 2.12
CA ALA A 38 17.06 14.66 0.74
C ALA A 38 16.65 16.02 0.14
N GLY A 39 15.90 16.84 0.88
CA GLY A 39 15.43 18.12 0.36
C GLY A 39 14.65 17.97 -0.96
N PRO A 40 14.81 18.91 -1.91
CA PRO A 40 14.13 18.85 -3.21
C PRO A 40 14.48 17.60 -4.04
N SER A 41 15.67 17.00 -3.85
CA SER A 41 16.10 15.78 -4.56
C SER A 41 15.29 14.54 -4.18
N ALA A 42 14.45 14.61 -3.14
CA ALA A 42 13.46 13.58 -2.82
C ALA A 42 12.57 13.23 -4.02
N ILE A 43 12.28 14.20 -4.90
CA ILE A 43 11.49 13.99 -6.13
C ILE A 43 12.16 12.94 -7.03
N LEU A 44 13.49 13.01 -7.20
CA LEU A 44 14.22 12.03 -8.00
C LEU A 44 14.14 10.62 -7.39
N SER A 45 14.23 10.52 -6.07
CA SER A 45 14.09 9.23 -5.36
C SER A 45 12.72 8.60 -5.62
N TRP A 46 11.65 9.39 -5.57
CA TRP A 46 10.29 8.92 -5.86
C TRP A 46 10.11 8.53 -7.33
N LEU A 47 10.71 9.27 -8.27
CA LEU A 47 10.67 8.92 -9.70
C LEU A 47 11.40 7.60 -9.98
N ILE A 48 12.58 7.41 -9.41
CA ILE A 48 13.34 6.16 -9.54
C ILE A 48 12.55 4.99 -8.95
N ALA A 49 11.98 5.18 -7.77
CA ALA A 49 11.13 4.17 -7.13
C ALA A 49 9.91 3.81 -8.00
N ALA A 50 9.27 4.81 -8.63
CA ALA A 50 8.14 4.60 -9.53
C ALA A 50 8.53 3.82 -10.79
N LEU A 51 9.70 4.08 -11.37
CA LEU A 51 10.24 3.33 -12.51
C LEU A 51 10.48 1.86 -12.15
N ILE A 52 11.15 1.61 -11.02
CA ILE A 52 11.41 0.24 -10.55
C ILE A 52 10.10 -0.49 -10.29
N GLN A 53 9.14 0.15 -9.64
CA GLN A 53 7.82 -0.43 -9.36
C GLN A 53 7.02 -0.69 -10.64
N GLY A 54 7.13 0.20 -11.64
CA GLY A 54 6.53 0.01 -12.96
C GLY A 54 7.08 -1.22 -13.68
N MET A 55 8.40 -1.39 -13.69
CA MET A 55 9.05 -2.59 -14.25
C MET A 55 8.61 -3.87 -13.54
N TYR A 56 8.54 -3.84 -12.22
CA TYR A 56 8.01 -4.96 -11.43
C TYR A 56 6.55 -5.27 -11.81
N GLY A 57 5.71 -4.26 -11.97
CA GLY A 57 4.31 -4.41 -12.39
C GLY A 57 4.17 -5.11 -13.73
N ILE A 58 5.00 -4.75 -14.73
CA ILE A 58 5.00 -5.39 -16.05
C ILE A 58 5.39 -6.87 -15.93
N LEU A 59 6.44 -7.18 -15.17
CA LEU A 59 6.87 -8.58 -14.94
C LEU A 59 5.77 -9.41 -14.28
N VAL A 60 5.09 -8.87 -13.28
CA VAL A 60 3.98 -9.56 -12.58
C VAL A 60 2.80 -9.76 -13.54
N ALA A 61 2.49 -8.78 -14.40
CA ALA A 61 1.44 -8.91 -15.40
C ALA A 61 1.74 -10.06 -16.39
N GLU A 62 2.96 -10.12 -16.93
CA GLU A 62 3.39 -11.22 -17.81
C GLU A 62 3.30 -12.59 -17.11
N LEU A 63 3.80 -12.70 -15.88
CA LEU A 63 3.72 -13.92 -15.11
C LEU A 63 2.28 -14.34 -14.80
N SER A 64 1.38 -13.39 -14.59
CA SER A 64 -0.04 -13.65 -14.36
C SER A 64 -0.73 -14.24 -15.59
N ILE A 65 -0.34 -13.80 -16.79
CA ILE A 65 -0.83 -14.37 -18.05
C ILE A 65 -0.27 -15.79 -18.26
N ARG A 66 1.01 -15.98 -17.97
CA ARG A 66 1.69 -17.26 -18.16
C ARG A 66 1.27 -18.32 -17.12
N TYR A 67 0.99 -17.91 -15.90
CA TYR A 67 0.59 -18.79 -14.80
C TYR A 67 -0.71 -18.29 -14.14
N PRO A 68 -1.88 -18.48 -14.78
CA PRO A 68 -3.17 -17.99 -14.30
C PRO A 68 -3.70 -18.83 -13.13
N LYS A 69 -3.00 -18.81 -12.01
CA LYS A 69 -3.36 -19.53 -10.79
C LYS A 69 -3.39 -18.59 -9.60
N SER A 70 -4.30 -18.82 -8.67
CA SER A 70 -4.33 -18.11 -7.40
C SER A 70 -3.05 -18.36 -6.60
N GLY A 71 -2.62 -17.37 -5.81
CA GLY A 71 -1.40 -17.46 -5.01
C GLY A 71 -0.13 -17.05 -5.76
N GLY A 72 -0.19 -16.02 -6.63
CA GLY A 72 0.92 -15.55 -7.49
C GLY A 72 2.24 -15.39 -6.76
N VAL A 73 2.24 -14.87 -5.53
CA VAL A 73 3.45 -14.69 -4.71
C VAL A 73 4.23 -15.99 -4.50
N TYR A 74 3.53 -17.12 -4.37
CA TYR A 74 4.15 -18.45 -4.30
C TYR A 74 4.38 -19.04 -5.69
N VAL A 75 3.37 -18.95 -6.55
CA VAL A 75 3.34 -19.63 -7.85
C VAL A 75 4.41 -19.10 -8.80
N PHE A 76 4.58 -17.78 -8.89
CA PHE A 76 5.50 -17.17 -9.83
C PHE A 76 6.96 -17.55 -9.54
N PRO A 77 7.50 -17.40 -8.33
CA PRO A 77 8.87 -17.84 -8.05
C PRO A 77 9.05 -19.34 -8.15
N SER A 78 8.04 -20.11 -7.75
CA SER A 78 8.11 -21.56 -7.82
C SER A 78 8.21 -22.09 -9.26
N LYS A 79 7.58 -21.42 -10.22
CA LYS A 79 7.54 -21.84 -11.62
C LYS A 79 8.59 -21.14 -12.50
N ALA A 80 8.90 -19.87 -12.20
CA ALA A 80 9.84 -19.10 -13.00
C ALA A 80 11.31 -19.40 -12.65
N ILE A 81 11.61 -19.63 -11.36
CA ILE A 81 12.98 -19.82 -10.87
C ILE A 81 13.28 -21.29 -10.65
N GLY A 82 12.30 -22.06 -10.23
CA GLY A 82 12.45 -23.47 -9.88
C GLY A 82 12.71 -24.38 -11.08
N LYS A 83 13.95 -24.84 -11.26
CA LYS A 83 14.30 -25.82 -12.29
C LYS A 83 13.79 -27.23 -11.98
N THR A 84 13.63 -27.57 -10.71
CA THR A 84 13.07 -28.83 -10.23
C THR A 84 11.89 -28.53 -9.30
N GLU A 85 11.04 -29.54 -9.08
CA GLU A 85 9.89 -29.37 -8.18
C GLU A 85 10.29 -29.03 -6.75
N ARG A 86 11.41 -29.57 -6.27
CA ARG A 86 11.95 -29.26 -4.94
C ARG A 86 12.45 -27.82 -4.84
N THR A 87 13.24 -27.37 -5.81
CA THR A 87 13.75 -25.98 -5.84
C THR A 87 12.61 -24.99 -6.04
N GLY A 88 11.61 -25.32 -6.86
CA GLY A 88 10.41 -24.52 -7.02
C GLY A 88 9.66 -24.31 -5.71
N ARG A 89 9.45 -25.37 -4.94
CA ARG A 89 8.80 -25.27 -3.62
C ARG A 89 9.58 -24.39 -2.64
N ILE A 90 10.91 -24.46 -2.64
CA ILE A 90 11.76 -23.64 -1.77
C ILE A 90 11.63 -22.16 -2.14
N TRP A 91 11.77 -21.81 -3.42
CA TRP A 91 11.63 -20.41 -3.87
C TRP A 91 10.24 -19.83 -3.64
N GLY A 92 9.21 -20.64 -3.91
CA GLY A 92 7.82 -20.25 -3.62
C GLY A 92 7.58 -20.00 -2.14
N PHE A 93 8.12 -20.87 -1.26
CA PHE A 93 8.02 -20.70 0.18
C PHE A 93 8.74 -19.44 0.68
N ILE A 94 9.99 -19.24 0.25
CA ILE A 94 10.76 -18.03 0.65
C ILE A 94 10.02 -16.76 0.27
N ALA A 95 9.50 -16.68 -0.96
CA ALA A 95 8.77 -15.52 -1.43
C ALA A 95 7.45 -15.30 -0.67
N ALA A 96 6.68 -16.36 -0.46
CA ALA A 96 5.41 -16.28 0.27
C ALA A 96 5.63 -15.90 1.74
N TRP A 97 6.65 -16.45 2.38
CA TRP A 97 7.01 -16.11 3.76
C TRP A 97 7.48 -14.65 3.87
N GLY A 98 8.37 -14.23 2.98
CA GLY A 98 8.81 -12.83 2.94
C GLY A 98 7.66 -11.85 2.73
N TYR A 99 6.72 -12.18 1.85
CA TYR A 99 5.52 -11.38 1.62
C TYR A 99 4.63 -11.30 2.87
N LEU A 100 4.42 -12.42 3.57
CA LEU A 100 3.63 -12.45 4.80
C LEU A 100 4.25 -11.58 5.89
N VAL A 101 5.56 -11.70 6.12
CA VAL A 101 6.29 -10.90 7.11
C VAL A 101 6.22 -9.41 6.74
N SER A 102 6.48 -9.07 5.48
CA SER A 102 6.43 -7.68 5.00
C SER A 102 5.05 -7.05 5.21
N ASN A 103 3.97 -7.76 4.87
CA ASN A 103 2.61 -7.25 5.07
C ASN A 103 2.26 -7.12 6.56
N THR A 104 2.72 -8.03 7.42
CA THR A 104 2.50 -7.92 8.86
C THR A 104 3.16 -6.67 9.42
N ILE A 105 4.41 -6.39 9.01
CA ILE A 105 5.12 -5.17 9.39
C ILE A 105 4.41 -3.93 8.84
N ALA A 106 3.94 -3.95 7.60
CA ALA A 106 3.22 -2.84 6.99
C ALA A 106 1.91 -2.51 7.72
N VAL A 107 1.16 -3.53 8.15
CA VAL A 107 -0.06 -3.33 8.96
C VAL A 107 0.27 -2.73 10.32
N ALA A 108 1.31 -3.23 11.00
CA ALA A 108 1.76 -2.68 12.29
C ALA A 108 2.20 -1.21 12.15
N PHE A 109 2.95 -0.90 11.10
CA PHE A 109 3.36 0.45 10.77
C PHE A 109 2.16 1.37 10.54
N GLY A 110 1.18 0.96 9.74
CA GLY A 110 -0.06 1.71 9.53
C GLY A 110 -0.83 1.95 10.82
N ALA A 111 -0.92 0.94 11.70
CA ALA A 111 -1.58 1.06 12.99
C ALA A 111 -0.95 2.10 13.90
N ILE A 112 0.39 2.16 13.96
CA ILE A 112 1.13 3.17 14.73
C ILE A 112 0.79 4.57 14.23
N TYR A 113 0.77 4.78 12.91
CA TYR A 113 0.48 6.09 12.33
C TYR A 113 -0.97 6.54 12.57
N VAL A 114 -1.94 5.63 12.63
CA VAL A 114 -3.31 5.98 13.05
C VAL A 114 -3.30 6.61 14.45
N GLY A 115 -2.59 6.01 15.39
CA GLY A 115 -2.44 6.57 16.75
C GLY A 115 -1.75 7.93 16.76
N ILE A 116 -0.66 8.07 16.01
CA ILE A 116 0.11 9.33 15.92
C ILE A 116 -0.75 10.46 15.33
N TYR A 117 -1.42 10.24 14.20
CA TYR A 117 -2.22 11.28 13.55
C TYR A 117 -3.42 11.69 14.37
N LEU A 118 -4.08 10.74 15.03
CA LEU A 118 -5.17 11.07 15.97
C LEU A 118 -4.66 11.85 17.18
N GLY A 119 -3.48 11.50 17.70
CA GLY A 119 -2.84 12.23 18.79
C GLY A 119 -2.45 13.66 18.43
N ILE A 120 -2.01 13.91 17.18
CA ILE A 120 -1.74 15.26 16.68
C ILE A 120 -3.03 16.08 16.55
N SER A 121 -4.11 15.45 16.03
CA SER A 121 -5.38 16.11 15.81
C SER A 121 -6.14 16.37 17.11
N PHE A 122 -5.99 15.50 18.10
CA PHE A 122 -6.66 15.55 19.39
C PHE A 122 -5.64 15.41 20.52
N PRO A 123 -5.17 16.51 21.13
CA PRO A 123 -4.12 16.47 22.17
C PRO A 123 -4.43 15.54 23.36
N VAL A 124 -5.71 15.37 23.68
CA VAL A 124 -6.16 14.42 24.73
C VAL A 124 -5.74 12.96 24.41
N LEU A 125 -5.56 12.62 23.13
CA LEU A 125 -5.19 11.28 22.66
C LEU A 125 -3.67 11.13 22.42
N SER A 126 -2.85 12.13 22.72
CA SER A 126 -1.42 12.17 22.43
C SER A 126 -0.55 11.30 23.33
N GLY A 127 -1.12 10.72 24.39
CA GLY A 127 -0.40 9.83 25.30
C GLY A 127 0.07 8.53 24.60
N PRO A 128 1.30 8.00 24.89
CA PRO A 128 1.85 6.86 24.18
C PRO A 128 0.97 5.59 24.32
N VAL A 129 0.37 5.38 25.49
CA VAL A 129 -0.55 4.26 25.70
C VAL A 129 -1.82 4.41 24.86
N MET A 130 -2.35 5.63 24.78
CA MET A 130 -3.55 5.92 23.99
C MET A 130 -3.30 5.72 22.49
N GLN A 131 -2.14 6.12 21.99
CA GLN A 131 -1.75 5.89 20.59
C GLN A 131 -1.67 4.40 20.25
N ILE A 132 -1.11 3.58 21.15
CA ILE A 132 -1.06 2.13 20.97
C ILE A 132 -2.49 1.55 20.97
N LEU A 133 -3.34 1.95 21.90
CA LEU A 133 -4.73 1.49 21.97
C LEU A 133 -5.51 1.85 20.71
N LEU A 134 -5.33 3.05 20.19
CA LEU A 134 -5.95 3.50 18.93
C LEU A 134 -5.46 2.67 17.73
N GLY A 135 -4.16 2.41 17.64
CA GLY A 135 -3.60 1.55 16.60
C GLY A 135 -4.15 0.12 16.66
N VAL A 136 -4.15 -0.48 17.84
CA VAL A 136 -4.70 -1.84 18.06
C VAL A 136 -6.20 -1.88 17.74
N SER A 137 -6.97 -0.87 18.15
CA SER A 137 -8.40 -0.80 17.86
C SER A 137 -8.68 -0.70 16.36
N ALA A 138 -7.87 0.06 15.63
CA ALA A 138 -7.98 0.16 14.16
C ALA A 138 -7.75 -1.20 13.49
N VAL A 139 -6.72 -1.94 13.91
CA VAL A 139 -6.47 -3.30 13.41
C VAL A 139 -7.62 -4.23 13.76
N ALA A 140 -8.13 -4.17 14.99
CA ALA A 140 -9.26 -4.99 15.43
C ALA A 140 -10.51 -4.72 14.56
N VAL A 141 -10.82 -3.45 14.28
CA VAL A 141 -11.93 -3.08 13.37
C VAL A 141 -11.74 -3.71 11.99
N VAL A 142 -10.53 -3.61 11.40
CA VAL A 142 -10.26 -4.20 10.09
C VAL A 142 -10.42 -5.72 10.13
N ILE A 143 -9.95 -6.40 11.18
CA ILE A 143 -10.13 -7.85 11.34
C ILE A 143 -11.62 -8.20 11.40
N VAL A 144 -12.41 -7.51 12.22
CA VAL A 144 -13.86 -7.75 12.36
C VAL A 144 -14.56 -7.54 11.02
N LEU A 145 -14.25 -6.45 10.30
CA LEU A 145 -14.83 -6.18 8.97
C LEU A 145 -14.51 -7.29 7.97
N ASN A 146 -13.30 -7.86 8.01
CA ASN A 146 -12.92 -8.97 7.15
C ASN A 146 -13.63 -10.28 7.53
N LEU A 147 -13.81 -10.57 8.83
CA LEU A 147 -14.48 -11.77 9.32
C LEU A 147 -15.99 -11.76 9.01
N LEU A 148 -16.63 -10.61 9.04
CA LEU A 148 -18.06 -10.45 8.78
C LEU A 148 -18.43 -10.65 7.30
N LYS A 149 -17.47 -11.01 6.42
CA LYS A 149 -17.68 -11.24 4.98
C LYS A 149 -18.57 -10.15 4.34
N ILE A 150 -18.31 -8.90 4.72
CA ILE A 150 -19.07 -7.80 4.15
C ILE A 150 -18.80 -7.81 2.64
N THR A 151 -19.82 -8.16 1.87
CA THR A 151 -19.79 -8.13 0.40
C THR A 151 -19.46 -6.75 -0.17
N GLY A 152 -19.34 -5.77 0.72
CA GLY A 152 -18.88 -4.42 0.49
C GLY A 152 -17.37 -4.18 0.66
N ALA A 153 -16.55 -5.18 1.01
CA ALA A 153 -15.11 -4.94 1.23
C ALA A 153 -14.45 -4.25 0.02
N GLY A 154 -14.81 -4.64 -1.19
CA GLY A 154 -14.37 -3.95 -2.41
C GLY A 154 -14.91 -2.52 -2.52
N LYS A 155 -16.20 -2.30 -2.21
CA LYS A 155 -16.81 -0.97 -2.21
C LYS A 155 -16.20 -0.07 -1.12
N PHE A 156 -15.96 -0.63 0.07
CA PHE A 156 -15.33 0.08 1.17
C PHE A 156 -13.88 0.46 0.83
N SER A 157 -13.10 -0.47 0.26
CA SER A 157 -11.76 -0.18 -0.25
C SER A 157 -11.79 0.93 -1.30
N ASN A 158 -12.73 0.89 -2.26
CA ASN A 158 -12.87 1.92 -3.28
C ASN A 158 -13.17 3.30 -2.68
N ILE A 159 -14.03 3.38 -1.67
CA ILE A 159 -14.34 4.64 -0.99
C ILE A 159 -13.09 5.19 -0.29
N LEU A 160 -12.36 4.35 0.43
CA LEU A 160 -11.13 4.76 1.13
C LEU A 160 -10.05 5.23 0.15
N VAL A 161 -9.83 4.49 -0.94
CA VAL A 161 -8.84 4.86 -1.96
C VAL A 161 -9.24 6.13 -2.70
N SER A 162 -10.53 6.28 -3.03
CA SER A 162 -11.02 7.52 -3.64
C SER A 162 -10.86 8.72 -2.72
N GLY A 163 -11.16 8.55 -1.42
CA GLY A 163 -10.95 9.58 -0.40
C GLY A 163 -9.47 9.95 -0.26
N LEU A 164 -8.58 8.97 -0.30
CA LEU A 164 -7.13 9.16 -0.26
C LEU A 164 -6.65 9.96 -1.48
N VAL A 165 -7.04 9.57 -2.68
CA VAL A 165 -6.68 10.29 -3.92
C VAL A 165 -7.23 11.70 -3.90
N LEU A 166 -8.48 11.89 -3.47
CA LEU A 166 -9.10 13.21 -3.35
C LEU A 166 -8.34 14.10 -2.35
N SER A 167 -7.98 13.58 -1.19
CA SER A 167 -7.20 14.34 -0.20
C SER A 167 -5.83 14.75 -0.74
N MET A 168 -5.16 13.89 -1.49
CA MET A 168 -3.90 14.23 -2.16
C MET A 168 -4.08 15.32 -3.22
N LEU A 169 -5.14 15.24 -4.02
CA LEU A 169 -5.45 16.29 -5.00
C LEU A 169 -5.73 17.62 -4.31
N ILE A 170 -6.55 17.64 -3.26
CA ILE A 170 -6.81 18.84 -2.47
C ILE A 170 -5.50 19.42 -1.94
N TYR A 171 -4.61 18.58 -1.39
CA TYR A 171 -3.30 19.02 -0.89
C TYR A 171 -2.45 19.66 -2.00
N ILE A 172 -2.37 19.02 -3.18
CA ILE A 172 -1.63 19.55 -4.33
C ILE A 172 -2.23 20.90 -4.77
N PHE A 173 -3.55 20.97 -4.94
CA PHE A 173 -4.21 22.22 -5.35
C PHE A 173 -4.02 23.34 -4.33
N THR A 174 -4.19 23.04 -3.05
CA THR A 174 -3.96 24.06 -2.00
C THR A 174 -2.51 24.54 -1.98
N ALA A 175 -1.54 23.64 -2.16
CA ALA A 175 -0.12 24.00 -2.24
C ALA A 175 0.18 24.91 -3.44
N LEU A 176 -0.39 24.58 -4.62
CA LEU A 176 -0.19 25.37 -5.84
C LEU A 176 -0.82 26.77 -5.77
N PHE A 177 -2.01 26.88 -5.17
CA PHE A 177 -2.76 28.14 -5.12
C PHE A 177 -2.56 28.95 -3.83
N SER A 178 -1.83 28.42 -2.83
CA SER A 178 -1.58 29.10 -1.56
C SER A 178 -0.65 30.33 -1.65
N GLY A 179 -0.02 30.58 -2.81
CA GLY A 179 0.96 31.64 -2.96
C GLY A 179 2.26 31.45 -2.17
N THR A 180 2.39 30.35 -1.43
CA THR A 180 3.61 30.01 -0.67
C THR A 180 4.70 29.36 -1.50
N TRP A 181 4.43 29.18 -2.80
CA TRP A 181 5.36 28.55 -3.71
C TRP A 181 6.61 29.41 -3.92
N ASN A 182 7.76 28.91 -3.50
CA ASN A 182 9.03 29.63 -3.62
C ASN A 182 9.99 28.87 -4.52
N PRO A 183 10.25 29.39 -5.76
CA PRO A 183 11.20 28.76 -6.68
C PRO A 183 12.63 28.66 -6.10
N GLY A 184 12.96 29.51 -5.12
CA GLY A 184 14.25 29.49 -4.45
C GLY A 184 14.56 28.16 -3.73
N ASN A 185 13.52 27.40 -3.34
CA ASN A 185 13.70 26.09 -2.71
C ASN A 185 14.34 25.05 -3.64
N PHE A 186 14.33 25.27 -4.96
CA PHE A 186 14.97 24.40 -5.95
C PHE A 186 16.44 24.76 -6.22
N LYS A 187 16.97 25.84 -5.65
CA LYS A 187 18.37 26.22 -5.85
C LYS A 187 19.39 25.30 -5.16
N ASN A 188 18.93 24.49 -4.21
CA ASN A 188 19.75 23.53 -3.46
C ASN A 188 19.47 22.07 -3.91
N PHE A 189 19.35 21.87 -5.19
CA PHE A 189 19.21 20.54 -5.79
C PHE A 189 20.54 19.82 -5.81
#